data_61ee2aa4eb9a0e1a2d22f935560a57c4
#
_entry.id   61ee2aa4eb9a0e1a2d22f935560a57c4
#
_cell.length_a   1.000
_cell.length_b   1.000
_cell.length_c   1.000
_cell.angle_alpha   90.00
_cell.angle_beta   90.00
_cell.angle_gamma   90.00
#
_symmetry.space_group_name_H-M   'P 1'
#
loop_
_entity.id
_entity.type
_entity.pdbx_description
1 polymer ?
#
loop_
_entity_poly.entity_id
_entity_poly.type
_entity_poly.pdbx_seq_one_letter_code
_entity_poly.pdbx_strand_id
1 'polypeptide(L)'
;MKQYYTGFFTATCLITSLFLFIGAKSNNKLSEPLIISGENGTTRIGDGYIEVDGPSGKKLFEVKVSPFNHGLLTIFNKNGKNIFSFNSSEDGDGKFELYNMNGNKVVDLKSSSIGGFIRTYNSTMNQTAYFGTLSNNKGGAMFYNEKFDLTTFIGTSVQSDGRIALFNNKGNNVIRIGSLYNNDHIADGYISVHDRFGDYGWRVSGKK
;
A
#
# COMPACT_ATOMS: atom_id res chain seq x y z
N MET A 1 15.17 -48.71 -39.13
CA MET A 1 16.29 -47.89 -38.60
C MET A 1 15.84 -46.48 -38.17
N LYS A 2 15.08 -45.72 -38.95
CA LYS A 2 14.68 -44.33 -38.55
C LYS A 2 13.91 -44.26 -37.21
N GLN A 3 13.05 -45.17 -36.85
CA GLN A 3 12.30 -45.21 -35.62
C GLN A 3 13.15 -45.41 -34.34
N TYR A 4 14.24 -46.16 -34.45
CA TYR A 4 15.20 -46.37 -33.37
C TYR A 4 15.95 -45.09 -32.97
N TYR A 5 16.36 -44.31 -33.96
CA TYR A 5 17.07 -43.04 -33.72
C TYR A 5 16.15 -42.00 -33.05
N THR A 6 14.88 -41.92 -33.44
CA THR A 6 13.91 -40.99 -32.83
C THR A 6 13.64 -41.37 -31.38
N GLY A 7 13.45 -42.66 -31.05
CA GLY A 7 13.24 -43.11 -29.69
C GLY A 7 14.44 -42.89 -28.77
N PHE A 8 15.65 -43.15 -29.27
CA PHE A 8 16.90 -42.91 -28.54
C PHE A 8 17.12 -41.42 -28.26
N PHE A 9 16.88 -40.56 -29.24
CA PHE A 9 17.03 -39.09 -29.09
C PHE A 9 16.03 -38.52 -28.10
N THR A 10 14.76 -38.97 -28.15
CA THR A 10 13.72 -38.57 -27.22
C THR A 10 14.03 -39.00 -25.79
N ALA A 11 14.48 -40.22 -25.58
CA ALA A 11 14.88 -40.76 -24.28
C ALA A 11 16.07 -39.98 -23.69
N THR A 12 17.07 -39.64 -24.52
CA THR A 12 18.23 -38.85 -24.08
C THR A 12 17.84 -37.44 -23.69
N CYS A 13 16.96 -36.77 -24.46
CA CYS A 13 16.45 -35.45 -24.12
C CYS A 13 15.64 -35.45 -22.82
N LEU A 14 14.79 -36.46 -22.58
CA LEU A 14 14.04 -36.62 -21.34
C LEU A 14 14.96 -36.84 -20.12
N ILE A 15 15.95 -37.70 -20.24
CA ILE A 15 16.95 -37.97 -19.19
C ILE A 15 17.75 -36.70 -18.89
N THR A 16 18.21 -35.99 -19.90
CA THR A 16 18.98 -34.74 -19.75
C THR A 16 18.10 -33.65 -19.07
N SER A 17 16.85 -33.54 -19.49
CA SER A 17 15.90 -32.62 -18.85
C SER A 17 15.66 -32.97 -17.39
N LEU A 18 15.57 -34.27 -17.06
CA LEU A 18 15.39 -34.73 -15.69
C LEU A 18 16.61 -34.39 -14.81
N PHE A 19 17.82 -34.60 -15.35
CA PHE A 19 19.07 -34.24 -14.66
C PHE A 19 19.20 -32.73 -14.45
N LEU A 20 18.82 -31.91 -15.44
CA LEU A 20 18.78 -30.46 -15.31
C LEU A 20 17.75 -30.03 -14.24
N PHE A 21 16.59 -30.71 -14.18
CA PHE A 21 15.54 -30.41 -13.17
C PHE A 21 15.96 -30.86 -11.77
N ILE A 22 16.64 -32.00 -11.62
CA ILE A 22 17.18 -32.50 -10.35
C ILE A 22 18.36 -31.63 -9.91
N GLY A 23 19.23 -31.21 -10.82
CA GLY A 23 20.35 -30.30 -10.58
C GLY A 23 19.86 -28.91 -10.12
N ALA A 24 18.73 -28.44 -10.65
CA ALA A 24 18.10 -27.18 -10.22
C ALA A 24 17.49 -27.25 -8.80
N LYS A 25 17.24 -28.45 -8.27
CA LYS A 25 16.79 -28.68 -6.87
C LYS A 25 17.95 -28.81 -5.87
N SER A 26 19.19 -28.89 -6.32
CA SER A 26 20.31 -28.91 -5.39
C SER A 26 20.49 -27.51 -4.78
N ASN A 27 20.63 -27.44 -3.47
CA ASN A 27 20.84 -26.24 -2.64
C ASN A 27 22.15 -25.49 -2.98
N ASN A 28 22.43 -25.29 -4.25
CA ASN A 28 23.58 -24.48 -4.66
C ASN A 28 23.21 -23.01 -4.44
N LYS A 29 23.59 -22.48 -3.27
CA LYS A 29 23.80 -21.04 -3.11
C LYS A 29 24.67 -20.61 -4.29
N LEU A 30 24.20 -19.66 -5.10
CA LEU A 30 25.07 -19.03 -6.08
C LEU A 30 26.23 -18.41 -5.29
N SER A 31 27.42 -19.00 -5.38
CA SER A 31 28.63 -18.47 -4.73
C SER A 31 28.96 -17.07 -5.25
N GLU A 32 28.53 -16.76 -6.47
CA GLU A 32 28.62 -15.47 -7.13
C GLU A 32 27.32 -15.17 -7.89
N PRO A 33 26.90 -13.89 -7.98
CA PRO A 33 25.70 -13.53 -8.72
C PRO A 33 25.89 -13.77 -10.22
N LEU A 34 24.83 -14.23 -10.90
CA LEU A 34 24.76 -14.20 -12.35
C LEU A 34 24.64 -12.74 -12.81
N ILE A 35 25.59 -12.29 -13.64
CA ILE A 35 25.62 -10.93 -14.16
C ILE A 35 25.41 -10.97 -15.68
N ILE A 36 24.38 -10.24 -16.14
CA ILE A 36 24.09 -10.04 -17.56
C ILE A 36 24.23 -8.54 -17.85
N SER A 37 25.24 -8.18 -18.63
CA SER A 37 25.52 -6.77 -18.98
C SER A 37 25.29 -6.52 -20.46
N GLY A 38 24.75 -5.35 -20.80
CA GLY A 38 24.52 -4.86 -22.14
C GLY A 38 24.54 -3.32 -22.20
N GLU A 39 24.32 -2.77 -23.39
CA GLU A 39 24.34 -1.31 -23.61
C GLU A 39 23.30 -0.56 -22.75
N ASN A 40 22.17 -1.21 -22.44
CA ASN A 40 21.05 -0.60 -21.69
C ASN A 40 21.14 -0.81 -20.18
N GLY A 41 22.19 -1.47 -19.68
CA GLY A 41 22.40 -1.66 -18.24
C GLY A 41 22.85 -3.06 -17.86
N THR A 42 22.73 -3.37 -16.58
CA THR A 42 23.20 -4.65 -15.99
C THR A 42 22.10 -5.26 -15.13
N THR A 43 21.83 -6.55 -15.34
CA THR A 43 20.98 -7.37 -14.46
C THR A 43 21.85 -8.26 -13.61
N ARG A 44 21.63 -8.30 -12.30
CA ARG A 44 22.26 -9.21 -11.34
C ARG A 44 21.22 -10.09 -10.70
N ILE A 45 21.47 -11.38 -10.67
CA ILE A 45 20.64 -12.37 -9.98
C ILE A 45 21.55 -13.08 -8.97
N GLY A 46 21.29 -12.91 -7.69
CA GLY A 46 22.05 -13.48 -6.59
C GLY A 46 21.17 -14.27 -5.63
N ASP A 47 21.78 -14.71 -4.53
CA ASP A 47 21.06 -15.42 -3.47
C ASP A 47 20.08 -14.47 -2.77
N GLY A 48 18.79 -14.63 -3.08
CA GLY A 48 17.70 -13.84 -2.50
C GLY A 48 17.49 -12.45 -3.11
N TYR A 49 18.10 -12.11 -4.28
CA TYR A 49 17.84 -10.83 -4.92
C TYR A 49 17.91 -10.87 -6.46
N ILE A 50 17.20 -9.94 -7.08
CA ILE A 50 17.33 -9.55 -8.48
C ILE A 50 17.46 -8.03 -8.52
N GLU A 51 18.47 -7.53 -9.22
CA GLU A 51 18.72 -6.11 -9.42
C GLU A 51 18.86 -5.77 -10.89
N VAL A 52 18.36 -4.60 -11.29
CA VAL A 52 18.59 -4.05 -12.63
C VAL A 52 19.13 -2.62 -12.46
N ASP A 53 20.34 -2.41 -12.98
CA ASP A 53 20.94 -1.09 -13.06
C ASP A 53 20.80 -0.54 -14.49
N GLY A 54 20.55 0.73 -14.60
CA GLY A 54 20.54 1.44 -15.89
C GLY A 54 21.96 1.69 -16.44
N PRO A 55 22.09 2.29 -17.65
CA PRO A 55 23.37 2.56 -18.30
C PRO A 55 24.31 3.44 -17.46
N SER A 56 23.77 4.25 -16.57
CA SER A 56 24.54 5.10 -15.64
C SER A 56 25.04 4.38 -14.38
N GLY A 57 24.81 3.06 -14.27
CA GLY A 57 25.13 2.26 -13.08
C GLY A 57 24.22 2.50 -11.89
N LYS A 58 23.16 3.32 -12.04
CA LYS A 58 22.16 3.54 -10.98
C LYS A 58 21.11 2.44 -11.02
N LYS A 59 20.75 1.94 -9.83
CA LYS A 59 19.67 0.96 -9.66
C LYS A 59 18.34 1.53 -10.15
N LEU A 60 17.62 0.74 -10.98
CA LEU A 60 16.29 1.03 -11.49
C LEU A 60 15.22 0.11 -10.90
N PHE A 61 15.60 -1.13 -10.56
CA PHE A 61 14.70 -2.14 -10.07
C PHE A 61 15.42 -3.07 -9.09
N GLU A 62 14.72 -3.49 -8.05
CA GLU A 62 15.23 -4.43 -7.06
C GLU A 62 14.10 -5.33 -6.55
N VAL A 63 14.32 -6.63 -6.51
CA VAL A 63 13.58 -7.59 -5.71
C VAL A 63 14.56 -8.26 -4.77
N LYS A 64 14.24 -8.28 -3.48
CA LYS A 64 15.11 -8.94 -2.49
C LYS A 64 14.36 -9.39 -1.26
N VAL A 65 15.05 -10.19 -0.45
CA VAL A 65 14.61 -10.48 0.93
C VAL A 65 14.96 -9.27 1.81
N SER A 66 13.97 -8.78 2.55
CA SER A 66 14.16 -7.69 3.52
C SER A 66 14.90 -8.17 4.79
N PRO A 67 15.41 -7.26 5.63
CA PRO A 67 16.01 -7.63 6.92
C PRO A 67 15.08 -8.42 7.86
N PHE A 68 13.76 -8.30 7.66
CA PHE A 68 12.72 -9.02 8.42
C PHE A 68 12.31 -10.35 7.76
N ASN A 69 13.09 -10.85 6.78
CA ASN A 69 12.83 -12.08 6.02
C ASN A 69 11.52 -12.06 5.20
N HIS A 70 11.12 -10.90 4.71
CA HIS A 70 9.97 -10.69 3.82
C HIS A 70 10.42 -10.31 2.42
N GLY A 71 9.55 -10.51 1.41
CA GLY A 71 9.80 -10.03 0.05
C GLY A 71 9.74 -8.49 -0.02
N LEU A 72 10.66 -7.89 -0.76
CA LEU A 72 10.71 -6.46 -1.07
C LEU A 72 10.89 -6.29 -2.57
N LEU A 73 10.02 -5.49 -3.21
CA LEU A 73 10.18 -5.01 -4.58
C LEU A 73 10.28 -3.49 -4.55
N THR A 74 11.29 -2.92 -5.21
CA THR A 74 11.49 -1.48 -5.28
C THR A 74 11.79 -1.05 -6.71
N ILE A 75 11.20 0.06 -7.14
CA ILE A 75 11.51 0.73 -8.41
C ILE A 75 12.10 2.10 -8.10
N PHE A 76 13.15 2.47 -8.83
CA PHE A 76 13.86 3.72 -8.66
C PHE A 76 13.74 4.58 -9.93
N ASN A 77 13.80 5.89 -9.79
CA ASN A 77 13.93 6.79 -10.92
C ASN A 77 15.40 6.89 -11.39
N LYS A 78 15.62 7.57 -12.51
CA LYS A 78 16.96 7.80 -13.08
C LYS A 78 17.95 8.49 -12.12
N ASN A 79 17.48 9.10 -11.04
CA ASN A 79 18.32 9.74 -10.01
C ASN A 79 18.62 8.79 -8.83
N GLY A 80 18.15 7.53 -8.87
CA GLY A 80 18.32 6.54 -7.80
C GLY A 80 17.38 6.77 -6.61
N LYS A 81 16.34 7.60 -6.76
CA LYS A 81 15.33 7.80 -5.74
C LYS A 81 14.22 6.75 -5.89
N ASN A 82 13.80 6.17 -4.77
CA ASN A 82 12.66 5.28 -4.73
C ASN A 82 11.40 6.00 -5.22
N ILE A 83 10.66 5.43 -6.17
CA ILE A 83 9.37 5.92 -6.67
C ILE A 83 8.23 4.94 -6.39
N PHE A 84 8.55 3.71 -6.07
CA PHE A 84 7.60 2.64 -5.80
C PHE A 84 8.22 1.61 -4.87
N SER A 85 7.45 1.12 -3.89
CA SER A 85 7.80 -0.09 -3.16
C SER A 85 6.57 -0.95 -2.85
N PHE A 86 6.78 -2.26 -2.92
CA PHE A 86 5.86 -3.27 -2.45
C PHE A 86 6.61 -4.18 -1.48
N ASN A 87 6.18 -4.21 -0.23
CA ASN A 87 6.85 -4.97 0.82
C ASN A 87 5.87 -5.38 1.91
N SER A 88 6.36 -5.96 2.98
CA SER A 88 5.61 -6.10 4.22
C SER A 88 6.18 -5.21 5.32
N SER A 89 5.34 -4.90 6.31
CA SER A 89 5.76 -4.29 7.56
C SER A 89 6.60 -5.27 8.38
N GLU A 90 7.15 -4.83 9.49
CA GLU A 90 7.87 -5.67 10.45
C GLU A 90 6.99 -6.81 10.99
N ASP A 91 5.69 -6.55 11.15
CA ASP A 91 4.67 -7.53 11.59
C ASP A 91 4.20 -8.48 10.48
N GLY A 92 4.70 -8.33 9.24
CA GLY A 92 4.33 -9.16 8.09
C GLY A 92 3.15 -8.64 7.26
N ASP A 93 2.52 -7.54 7.64
CA ASP A 93 1.41 -6.94 6.90
C ASP A 93 1.84 -6.38 5.54
N GLY A 94 1.00 -6.56 4.52
CA GLY A 94 1.26 -6.05 3.18
C GLY A 94 1.28 -4.52 3.10
N LYS A 95 2.24 -3.97 2.33
CA LYS A 95 2.46 -2.54 2.20
C LYS A 95 2.84 -2.17 0.75
N PHE A 96 2.16 -1.18 0.21
CA PHE A 96 2.40 -0.59 -1.10
C PHE A 96 2.61 0.91 -0.93
N GLU A 97 3.70 1.47 -1.47
CA GLU A 97 4.02 2.88 -1.33
C GLU A 97 4.41 3.49 -2.67
N LEU A 98 3.91 4.70 -2.93
CA LEU A 98 4.35 5.56 -4.02
C LEU A 98 5.09 6.78 -3.46
N TYR A 99 6.09 7.21 -4.22
CA TYR A 99 6.93 8.33 -3.86
C TYR A 99 7.01 9.32 -5.04
N ASN A 100 7.19 10.59 -4.76
CA ASN A 100 7.43 11.59 -5.78
C ASN A 100 8.88 11.52 -6.31
N MET A 101 9.20 12.34 -7.30
CA MET A 101 10.53 12.38 -7.91
C MET A 101 11.68 12.69 -6.94
N ASN A 102 11.37 13.29 -5.78
CA ASN A 102 12.33 13.63 -4.73
C ASN A 102 12.52 12.49 -3.70
N GLY A 103 11.72 11.41 -3.81
CA GLY A 103 11.73 10.30 -2.87
C GLY A 103 10.85 10.51 -1.64
N ASN A 104 9.98 11.54 -1.61
CA ASN A 104 9.00 11.73 -0.55
C ASN A 104 7.76 10.88 -0.82
N LYS A 105 7.28 10.18 0.20
CA LYS A 105 6.07 9.36 0.10
C LYS A 105 4.84 10.22 -0.16
N VAL A 106 4.02 9.84 -1.15
CA VAL A 106 2.79 10.54 -1.55
C VAL A 106 1.54 9.70 -1.39
N VAL A 107 1.67 8.37 -1.45
CA VAL A 107 0.58 7.41 -1.20
C VAL A 107 1.13 6.24 -0.43
N ASP A 108 0.38 5.72 0.55
CA ASP A 108 0.55 4.36 1.04
C ASP A 108 -0.79 3.62 1.10
N LEU A 109 -0.73 2.32 0.79
CA LEU A 109 -1.79 1.35 1.02
C LEU A 109 -1.21 0.26 1.92
N LYS A 110 -1.88 -0.01 3.03
CA LYS A 110 -1.42 -0.98 4.02
C LYS A 110 -2.56 -1.87 4.48
N SER A 111 -2.22 -3.12 4.79
CA SER A 111 -3.02 -3.96 5.69
C SER A 111 -2.57 -3.76 7.15
N SER A 112 -3.40 -4.17 8.07
CA SER A 112 -3.11 -4.27 9.50
C SER A 112 -4.04 -5.31 10.13
N SER A 113 -3.80 -5.68 11.38
CA SER A 113 -4.62 -6.64 12.11
C SER A 113 -6.11 -6.25 12.22
N ILE A 114 -6.44 -4.96 12.06
CA ILE A 114 -7.82 -4.45 12.12
C ILE A 114 -8.42 -4.19 10.73
N GLY A 115 -7.65 -4.30 9.63
CA GLY A 115 -8.12 -4.08 8.26
C GLY A 115 -7.13 -3.31 7.40
N GLY A 116 -7.60 -2.85 6.23
CA GLY A 116 -6.78 -2.13 5.26
C GLY A 116 -7.11 -0.64 5.21
N PHE A 117 -6.13 0.15 4.74
CA PHE A 117 -6.32 1.58 4.52
C PHE A 117 -5.41 2.14 3.41
N ILE A 118 -5.83 3.28 2.88
CA ILE A 118 -5.06 4.11 1.95
C ILE A 118 -4.85 5.48 2.61
N ARG A 119 -3.65 6.02 2.49
CA ARG A 119 -3.31 7.40 2.88
C ARG A 119 -2.68 8.16 1.73
N THR A 120 -2.95 9.44 1.65
CA THR A 120 -2.24 10.36 0.76
C THR A 120 -1.52 11.43 1.59
N TYR A 121 -0.43 11.98 1.01
CA TYR A 121 0.43 12.95 1.68
C TYR A 121 0.73 14.12 0.75
N ASN A 122 0.92 15.30 1.31
CA ASN A 122 1.38 16.47 0.58
C ASN A 122 2.92 16.51 0.44
N SER A 123 3.45 17.56 -0.18
CA SER A 123 4.90 17.74 -0.39
C SER A 123 5.72 17.88 0.90
N THR A 124 5.08 18.25 2.02
CA THR A 124 5.68 18.34 3.35
C THR A 124 5.49 17.08 4.19
N MET A 125 4.99 15.98 3.57
CA MET A 125 4.73 14.68 4.18
C MET A 125 3.61 14.69 5.24
N ASN A 126 2.78 15.74 5.30
CA ASN A 126 1.58 15.73 6.11
C ASN A 126 0.51 14.90 5.39
N GLN A 127 -0.21 14.07 6.15
CA GLN A 127 -1.34 13.30 5.61
C GLN A 127 -2.45 14.24 5.17
N THR A 128 -2.95 14.05 3.95
CA THR A 128 -4.06 14.84 3.37
C THR A 128 -5.38 14.08 3.33
N ALA A 129 -5.32 12.75 3.18
CA ALA A 129 -6.49 11.90 3.26
C ALA A 129 -6.19 10.54 3.88
N TYR A 130 -7.23 9.92 4.41
CA TYR A 130 -7.28 8.54 4.88
C TYR A 130 -8.57 7.90 4.41
N PHE A 131 -8.49 6.67 3.91
CA PHE A 131 -9.63 5.83 3.56
C PHE A 131 -9.37 4.43 4.08
N GLY A 132 -10.26 3.88 4.89
CA GLY A 132 -10.06 2.51 5.34
C GLY A 132 -10.73 2.18 6.66
N THR A 133 -10.21 1.15 7.30
CA THR A 133 -10.67 0.68 8.61
C THR A 133 -10.09 1.53 9.72
N LEU A 134 -10.96 2.08 10.55
CA LEU A 134 -10.62 2.86 11.73
C LEU A 134 -10.27 1.93 12.92
N SER A 135 -9.69 2.48 13.99
CA SER A 135 -9.28 1.74 15.19
C SER A 135 -10.41 0.98 15.90
N ASN A 136 -11.66 1.34 15.61
CA ASN A 136 -12.86 0.67 16.13
C ASN A 136 -13.43 -0.41 15.18
N ASN A 137 -12.65 -0.90 14.20
CA ASN A 137 -13.04 -1.83 13.14
C ASN A 137 -14.15 -1.33 12.21
N LYS A 138 -14.36 -0.02 12.10
CA LYS A 138 -15.39 0.61 11.27
C LYS A 138 -14.76 1.33 10.09
N GLY A 139 -15.50 1.40 8.98
CA GLY A 139 -15.04 2.12 7.79
C GLY A 139 -15.13 3.63 7.95
N GLY A 140 -14.14 4.34 7.39
CA GLY A 140 -14.14 5.80 7.37
C GLY A 140 -13.20 6.42 6.36
N ALA A 141 -13.51 7.68 6.02
CA ALA A 141 -12.68 8.57 5.26
C ALA A 141 -12.46 9.87 6.04
N MET A 142 -11.24 10.37 6.04
CA MET A 142 -10.83 11.59 6.71
C MET A 142 -10.03 12.46 5.75
N PHE A 143 -10.29 13.76 5.73
CA PHE A 143 -9.55 14.73 4.95
C PHE A 143 -8.97 15.79 5.89
N TYR A 144 -7.74 16.18 5.60
CA TYR A 144 -6.96 17.08 6.43
C TYR A 144 -6.48 18.29 5.61
N ASN A 145 -6.32 19.43 6.27
CA ASN A 145 -5.68 20.60 5.68
C ASN A 145 -4.14 20.45 5.66
N GLU A 146 -3.45 21.47 5.17
CA GLU A 146 -1.98 21.50 5.08
C GLU A 146 -1.26 21.44 6.44
N LYS A 147 -1.96 21.73 7.54
CA LYS A 147 -1.46 21.67 8.94
C LYS A 147 -1.78 20.36 9.64
N PHE A 148 -2.39 19.41 8.90
CA PHE A 148 -2.86 18.14 9.46
C PHE A 148 -4.07 18.30 10.43
N ASP A 149 -4.83 19.39 10.35
CA ASP A 149 -6.10 19.49 11.05
C ASP A 149 -7.19 18.76 10.27
N LEU A 150 -8.02 17.98 10.96
CA LEU A 150 -9.14 17.27 10.35
C LEU A 150 -10.20 18.30 9.87
N THR A 151 -10.55 18.24 8.58
CA THR A 151 -11.56 19.11 7.96
C THR A 151 -12.86 18.39 7.66
N THR A 152 -12.78 17.10 7.34
CA THR A 152 -13.94 16.28 6.97
C THR A 152 -13.78 14.86 7.48
N PHE A 153 -14.85 14.32 8.03
CA PHE A 153 -15.01 12.92 8.35
C PHE A 153 -16.26 12.36 7.67
N ILE A 154 -16.12 11.22 7.01
CA ILE A 154 -17.24 10.44 6.45
C ILE A 154 -17.02 9.01 6.91
N GLY A 155 -17.97 8.39 7.58
CA GLY A 155 -17.78 7.02 8.06
C GLY A 155 -18.84 6.55 9.01
N THR A 156 -18.51 5.48 9.72
CA THR A 156 -19.39 4.87 10.71
C THR A 156 -19.11 5.47 12.09
N SER A 157 -20.16 5.90 12.77
CA SER A 157 -20.11 6.42 14.15
C SER A 157 -19.80 5.31 15.16
N VAL A 158 -19.55 5.68 16.41
CA VAL A 158 -19.38 4.71 17.51
C VAL A 158 -20.61 3.83 17.72
N GLN A 159 -21.82 4.34 17.40
CA GLN A 159 -23.08 3.61 17.45
C GLN A 159 -23.37 2.74 16.21
N SER A 160 -22.43 2.66 15.26
CA SER A 160 -22.53 1.90 14.01
C SER A 160 -23.41 2.51 12.91
N ASP A 161 -23.78 3.79 13.07
CA ASP A 161 -24.55 4.55 12.08
C ASP A 161 -23.64 5.34 11.14
N GLY A 162 -24.15 5.69 9.94
CA GLY A 162 -23.47 6.59 9.02
C GLY A 162 -23.35 8.01 9.58
N ARG A 163 -22.17 8.64 9.38
CA ARG A 163 -21.90 10.00 9.83
C ARG A 163 -21.05 10.78 8.85
N ILE A 164 -21.42 12.04 8.60
CA ILE A 164 -20.58 13.05 7.96
C ILE A 164 -20.38 14.19 8.97
N ALA A 165 -19.14 14.67 9.10
CA ALA A 165 -18.82 15.81 9.96
C ALA A 165 -17.85 16.74 9.21
N LEU A 166 -18.14 18.03 9.20
CA LEU A 166 -17.25 19.07 8.71
C LEU A 166 -16.74 19.88 9.90
N PHE A 167 -15.45 20.24 9.83
CA PHE A 167 -14.76 20.95 10.91
C PHE A 167 -14.19 22.27 10.36
N ASN A 168 -14.18 23.29 11.18
CA ASN A 168 -13.47 24.52 10.87
C ASN A 168 -11.98 24.41 11.20
N ASN A 169 -11.21 25.46 10.89
CA ASN A 169 -9.75 25.51 11.12
C ASN A 169 -9.34 25.56 12.62
N LYS A 170 -10.30 25.51 13.54
CA LYS A 170 -10.07 25.40 14.99
C LYS A 170 -10.45 24.02 15.54
N GLY A 171 -10.81 23.07 14.65
CA GLY A 171 -11.21 21.72 15.02
C GLY A 171 -12.65 21.59 15.53
N ASN A 172 -13.45 22.68 15.50
CA ASN A 172 -14.86 22.65 15.91
C ASN A 172 -15.72 22.08 14.79
N ASN A 173 -16.67 21.21 15.14
CA ASN A 173 -17.70 20.75 14.21
C ASN A 173 -18.62 21.90 13.82
N VAL A 174 -18.76 22.15 12.52
CA VAL A 174 -19.68 23.17 11.99
C VAL A 174 -20.88 22.57 11.24
N ILE A 175 -20.75 21.36 10.73
CA ILE A 175 -21.86 20.59 10.13
C ILE A 175 -21.77 19.14 10.58
N ARG A 176 -22.92 18.55 10.93
CA ARG A 176 -23.07 17.11 11.18
C ARG A 176 -24.29 16.59 10.43
N ILE A 177 -24.11 15.44 9.78
CA ILE A 177 -25.17 14.66 9.14
C ILE A 177 -25.02 13.23 9.62
N GLY A 178 -26.12 12.59 10.03
CA GLY A 178 -26.07 11.21 10.53
C GLY A 178 -27.35 10.81 11.21
N SER A 179 -27.29 9.78 12.06
CA SER A 179 -28.42 9.41 12.91
C SER A 179 -28.26 9.99 14.32
N LEU A 180 -29.40 10.34 14.89
CA LEU A 180 -29.53 10.76 16.30
C LEU A 180 -29.54 9.49 17.16
N TYR A 181 -28.69 9.49 18.16
CA TYR A 181 -28.74 8.50 19.22
C TYR A 181 -28.98 9.20 20.56
N ASN A 182 -30.26 9.33 20.92
CA ASN A 182 -30.69 9.72 22.24
C ASN A 182 -31.88 8.84 22.67
N ASN A 183 -32.28 8.93 23.91
CA ASN A 183 -33.30 8.06 24.48
C ASN A 183 -34.66 8.14 23.77
N ASP A 184 -34.95 9.26 23.08
CA ASP A 184 -36.25 9.55 22.47
C ASP A 184 -36.26 9.37 20.94
N HIS A 185 -35.07 9.36 20.29
CA HIS A 185 -34.91 9.37 18.82
C HIS A 185 -33.78 8.44 18.40
N ILE A 186 -33.99 7.13 18.55
CA ILE A 186 -32.99 6.13 18.13
C ILE A 186 -33.04 6.00 16.62
N ALA A 187 -31.90 6.24 15.96
CA ALA A 187 -31.68 6.09 14.52
C ALA A 187 -32.43 7.06 13.60
N ASP A 188 -33.05 8.13 14.10
CA ASP A 188 -33.61 9.19 13.26
C ASP A 188 -32.48 9.96 12.57
N GLY A 189 -32.63 10.20 11.24
CA GLY A 189 -31.67 11.01 10.49
C GLY A 189 -31.70 12.47 10.94
N TYR A 190 -30.54 13.14 10.96
CA TYR A 190 -30.47 14.57 11.27
C TYR A 190 -29.41 15.29 10.46
N ILE A 191 -29.61 16.59 10.29
CA ILE A 191 -28.60 17.56 9.86
C ILE A 191 -28.57 18.67 10.93
N SER A 192 -27.35 19.00 11.39
CA SER A 192 -27.15 20.14 12.30
C SER A 192 -26.05 21.06 11.78
N VAL A 193 -26.27 22.35 11.99
CA VAL A 193 -25.30 23.42 11.71
C VAL A 193 -24.95 24.08 13.05
N HIS A 194 -23.67 24.32 13.23
CA HIS A 194 -23.10 24.92 14.43
C HIS A 194 -22.36 26.21 14.06
N ASP A 195 -22.19 27.09 15.02
CA ASP A 195 -21.40 28.30 14.82
C ASP A 195 -19.88 27.99 14.77
N ARG A 196 -19.07 29.04 14.63
CA ARG A 196 -17.60 28.95 14.56
C ARG A 196 -16.94 28.43 15.85
N PHE A 197 -17.64 28.44 16.96
CA PHE A 197 -17.16 27.93 18.26
C PHE A 197 -17.60 26.49 18.51
N GLY A 198 -18.45 25.92 17.62
CA GLY A 198 -19.04 24.60 17.76
C GLY A 198 -20.35 24.60 18.54
N ASP A 199 -20.85 25.78 18.90
CA ASP A 199 -22.13 25.92 19.59
C ASP A 199 -23.29 25.64 18.62
N TYR A 200 -24.32 25.03 19.15
CA TYR A 200 -25.49 24.62 18.38
C TYR A 200 -26.23 25.82 17.79
N GLY A 201 -26.42 25.86 16.50
CA GLY A 201 -27.16 26.89 15.79
C GLY A 201 -28.53 26.41 15.30
N TRP A 202 -28.56 25.34 14.49
CA TRP A 202 -29.79 24.85 13.87
C TRP A 202 -29.72 23.35 13.59
N ARG A 203 -30.88 22.68 13.63
CA ARG A 203 -31.03 21.26 13.33
C ARG A 203 -32.38 20.95 12.70
N VAL A 204 -32.37 20.02 11.72
CA VAL A 204 -33.53 19.28 11.28
C VAL A 204 -33.35 17.80 11.58
N SER A 205 -34.39 17.14 12.05
CA SER A 205 -34.39 15.69 12.23
C SER A 205 -35.62 15.10 11.54
N GLY A 206 -35.48 13.87 11.06
CA GLY A 206 -36.62 13.08 10.61
C GLY A 206 -37.62 12.95 11.77
N LYS A 207 -38.89 13.18 11.49
CA LYS A 207 -39.99 12.87 12.39
C LYS A 207 -40.76 11.72 11.77
N LYS A 208 -41.15 10.75 12.61
CA LYS A 208 -42.27 9.86 12.30
C LYS A 208 -43.58 10.62 12.37
#